data_8313b7affc3e5827f1c97aeafbe51158
#
_entry.id   8313b7affc3e5827f1c97aeafbe51158
#
_cell.length_a   1.000
_cell.length_b   1.000
_cell.length_c   1.000
_cell.angle_alpha   90.00
_cell.angle_beta   90.00
_cell.angle_gamma   90.00
#
_symmetry.space_group_name_H-M   'P 1'
#
loop_
_entity.id
_entity.type
_entity.pdbx_description
1 polymer ?
#
loop_
_entity_poly.entity_id
_entity_poly.type
_entity_poly.pdbx_seq_one_letter_code
_entity_poly.pdbx_strand_id
1 'polypeptide(L)'
;MKIIGEIPFFSTNLGNAYLGDSLELLPKIPDKTIDLICTSPPFALLRQKAYGNVHADEYVEWFMQFAGEFARILKPKGSLIVDIGGTWVKGFPTRSLYHYELVLELCKPIAEGGKGFYLAQELYWYNPAKLPTPAEWVTVRRERVKDAVNTVWWLSLDPHPKANNRGVLKPYSEQCH
;
A
#
# COMPACT_ATOMS: atom_id res chain seq x y z
N MET A 1 -12.77 8.07 -15.30
CA MET A 1 -13.62 6.86 -15.46
C MET A 1 -14.82 6.97 -14.54
N LYS A 2 -15.97 6.43 -14.93
CA LYS A 2 -17.15 6.34 -14.04
C LYS A 2 -17.32 4.89 -13.58
N ILE A 3 -17.66 4.69 -12.32
CA ILE A 3 -18.04 3.38 -11.78
C ILE A 3 -19.46 3.05 -12.26
N ILE A 4 -19.66 1.85 -12.81
CA ILE A 4 -20.94 1.45 -13.40
C ILE A 4 -22.02 1.39 -12.33
N GLY A 5 -23.14 2.06 -12.59
CA GLY A 5 -24.29 2.10 -11.67
C GLY A 5 -24.14 3.00 -10.46
N GLU A 6 -23.02 3.73 -10.32
CA GLU A 6 -22.77 4.60 -9.16
C GLU A 6 -22.84 6.09 -9.52
N ILE A 7 -23.39 6.87 -8.59
CA ILE A 7 -23.42 8.33 -8.67
C ILE A 7 -22.21 8.88 -7.90
N PRO A 8 -21.31 9.64 -8.55
CA PRO A 8 -20.19 10.25 -7.85
C PRO A 8 -20.66 11.19 -6.72
N PHE A 9 -19.96 11.15 -5.59
CA PHE A 9 -20.15 12.13 -4.51
C PHE A 9 -19.81 13.55 -5.00
N PHE A 10 -18.72 13.70 -5.77
CA PHE A 10 -18.45 14.89 -6.58
C PHE A 10 -17.63 14.53 -7.81
N SER A 11 -17.64 15.44 -8.81
CA SER A 11 -16.91 15.28 -10.07
C SER A 11 -16.13 16.54 -10.42
N THR A 12 -15.00 16.34 -11.10
CA THR A 12 -14.21 17.39 -11.73
C THR A 12 -13.99 17.05 -13.21
N ASN A 13 -13.37 17.95 -13.96
CA ASN A 13 -12.97 17.66 -15.34
C ASN A 13 -11.95 16.52 -15.44
N LEU A 14 -11.23 16.20 -14.36
CA LEU A 14 -10.16 15.21 -14.33
C LEU A 14 -10.56 13.90 -13.66
N GLY A 15 -11.64 13.87 -12.88
CA GLY A 15 -12.02 12.66 -12.17
C GLY A 15 -13.32 12.74 -11.38
N ASN A 16 -13.68 11.61 -10.78
CA ASN A 16 -14.85 11.46 -9.94
C ASN A 16 -14.43 10.91 -8.58
N ALA A 17 -15.04 11.39 -7.52
CA ALA A 17 -14.93 10.83 -6.17
C ALA A 17 -16.20 10.07 -5.83
N TYR A 18 -16.05 8.91 -5.25
CA TYR A 18 -17.13 8.05 -4.79
C TYR A 18 -17.02 7.85 -3.29
N LEU A 19 -18.16 7.84 -2.61
CA LEU A 19 -18.25 7.54 -1.19
C LEU A 19 -18.94 6.17 -1.04
N GLY A 20 -18.27 5.21 -0.43
CA GLY A 20 -18.78 3.86 -0.21
C GLY A 20 -17.71 2.88 0.21
N ASP A 21 -18.12 1.66 0.51
CA ASP A 21 -17.19 0.56 0.79
C ASP A 21 -16.48 0.13 -0.49
N SER A 22 -15.15 0.05 -0.42
CA SER A 22 -14.33 -0.37 -1.56
C SER A 22 -14.62 -1.81 -2.00
N LEU A 23 -15.02 -2.70 -1.09
CA LEU A 23 -15.41 -4.08 -1.43
C LEU A 23 -16.71 -4.13 -2.26
N GLU A 24 -17.57 -3.13 -2.12
CA GLU A 24 -18.80 -2.99 -2.91
C GLU A 24 -18.57 -2.24 -4.24
N LEU A 25 -17.61 -1.31 -4.26
CA LEU A 25 -17.35 -0.45 -5.42
C LEU A 25 -16.40 -1.07 -6.43
N LEU A 26 -15.34 -1.76 -5.97
CA LEU A 26 -14.34 -2.37 -6.84
C LEU A 26 -14.92 -3.36 -7.86
N PRO A 27 -15.87 -4.27 -7.50
CA PRO A 27 -16.49 -5.18 -8.45
C PRO A 27 -17.21 -4.49 -9.63
N LYS A 28 -17.61 -3.22 -9.47
CA LYS A 28 -18.31 -2.41 -10.50
C LYS A 28 -17.33 -1.73 -11.48
N ILE A 29 -16.03 -1.85 -11.25
CA ILE A 29 -14.99 -1.37 -12.17
C ILE A 29 -14.72 -2.46 -13.21
N PRO A 30 -14.72 -2.15 -14.52
CA PRO A 30 -14.42 -3.14 -15.55
C PRO A 30 -12.99 -3.68 -15.45
N ASP A 31 -12.80 -4.91 -15.91
CA ASP A 31 -11.49 -5.58 -15.94
C ASP A 31 -10.48 -4.79 -16.77
N LYS A 32 -9.23 -4.77 -16.32
CA LYS A 32 -8.06 -4.25 -17.07
C LYS A 32 -8.25 -2.81 -17.58
N THR A 33 -8.88 -1.96 -16.77
CA THR A 33 -9.14 -0.56 -17.14
C THR A 33 -8.24 0.44 -16.39
N ILE A 34 -7.66 0.04 -15.26
CA ILE A 34 -6.90 0.91 -14.38
C ILE A 34 -5.41 0.84 -14.70
N ASP A 35 -4.76 1.98 -14.89
CA ASP A 35 -3.30 2.06 -15.07
C ASP A 35 -2.54 2.09 -13.73
N LEU A 36 -3.13 2.72 -12.70
CA LEU A 36 -2.50 2.89 -11.38
C LEU A 36 -3.54 2.81 -10.27
N ILE A 37 -3.28 1.97 -9.29
CA ILE A 37 -3.94 1.98 -7.98
C ILE A 37 -2.91 2.52 -6.97
N CYS A 38 -3.29 3.55 -6.22
CA CYS A 38 -2.48 4.08 -5.12
C CYS A 38 -3.33 4.11 -3.87
N THR A 39 -2.90 3.40 -2.83
CA THR A 39 -3.66 3.28 -1.59
C THR A 39 -2.76 3.36 -0.36
N SER A 40 -3.28 3.98 0.70
CA SER A 40 -2.73 3.93 2.05
C SER A 40 -3.84 3.41 2.96
N PRO A 41 -3.99 2.08 3.06
CA PRO A 41 -5.06 1.48 3.86
C PRO A 41 -4.84 1.77 5.35
N PRO A 42 -5.87 1.63 6.21
CA PRO A 42 -5.69 1.73 7.64
C PRO A 42 -4.56 0.80 8.11
N PHE A 43 -3.56 1.33 8.81
CA PHE A 43 -2.45 0.53 9.32
C PHE A 43 -2.90 -0.35 10.51
N ALA A 44 -2.26 -1.49 10.69
CA ALA A 44 -2.50 -2.39 11.82
C ALA A 44 -1.96 -1.79 13.13
N LEU A 45 -2.61 -0.73 13.61
CA LEU A 45 -2.21 -0.05 14.84
C LEU A 45 -2.71 -0.82 16.07
N LEU A 46 -1.90 -0.85 17.13
CA LEU A 46 -2.29 -1.44 18.41
C LEU A 46 -3.51 -0.75 19.04
N ARG A 47 -3.69 0.56 18.75
CA ARG A 47 -4.84 1.34 19.21
C ARG A 47 -5.89 1.41 18.12
N GLN A 48 -7.07 0.87 18.42
CA GLN A 48 -8.20 0.95 17.51
C GLN A 48 -8.61 2.40 17.24
N LYS A 49 -8.88 2.70 15.98
CA LYS A 49 -9.33 4.00 15.49
C LYS A 49 -10.82 3.96 15.16
N ALA A 50 -11.47 5.13 15.18
CA ALA A 50 -12.90 5.25 14.88
C ALA A 50 -13.28 4.79 13.45
N TYR A 51 -12.34 4.87 12.51
CA TYR A 51 -12.55 4.41 11.12
C TYR A 51 -12.32 2.90 10.92
N GLY A 52 -12.06 2.15 12.03
CA GLY A 52 -11.76 0.73 12.00
C GLY A 52 -10.36 0.43 11.45
N ASN A 53 -9.54 -0.26 12.23
CA ASN A 53 -8.28 -0.83 11.77
C ASN A 53 -8.22 -2.27 12.23
N VAL A 54 -7.72 -3.15 11.38
CA VAL A 54 -7.59 -4.57 11.64
C VAL A 54 -6.33 -4.83 12.45
N HIS A 55 -6.37 -5.84 13.33
CA HIS A 55 -5.18 -6.26 14.08
C HIS A 55 -4.11 -6.84 13.14
N ALA A 56 -2.84 -6.74 13.54
CA ALA A 56 -1.74 -7.18 12.68
C ALA A 56 -1.84 -8.66 12.26
N ASP A 57 -2.35 -9.51 13.15
CA ASP A 57 -2.48 -10.96 12.91
C ASP A 57 -3.55 -11.30 11.86
N GLU A 58 -4.53 -10.41 11.65
CA GLU A 58 -5.64 -10.58 10.70
C GLU A 58 -5.46 -9.72 9.45
N TYR A 59 -4.42 -8.88 9.44
CA TYR A 59 -4.27 -7.83 8.44
C TYR A 59 -4.07 -8.35 7.02
N VAL A 60 -3.27 -9.39 6.87
CA VAL A 60 -3.00 -10.01 5.56
C VAL A 60 -4.29 -10.58 4.98
N GLU A 61 -5.04 -11.36 5.75
CA GLU A 61 -6.31 -11.94 5.31
C GLU A 61 -7.32 -10.84 4.91
N TRP A 62 -7.43 -9.81 5.74
CA TRP A 62 -8.28 -8.66 5.45
C TRP A 62 -7.88 -7.95 4.15
N PHE A 63 -6.59 -7.66 3.94
CA PHE A 63 -6.14 -6.97 2.74
C PHE A 63 -6.30 -7.82 1.48
N MET A 64 -6.12 -9.13 1.57
CA MET A 64 -6.24 -10.05 0.45
C MET A 64 -7.66 -10.11 -0.14
N GLN A 65 -8.70 -9.65 0.57
CA GLN A 65 -10.05 -9.47 0.04
C GLN A 65 -10.08 -8.42 -1.10
N PHE A 66 -9.25 -7.37 -1.01
CA PHE A 66 -9.12 -6.34 -2.04
C PHE A 66 -8.16 -6.75 -3.17
N ALA A 67 -7.15 -7.54 -2.85
CA ALA A 67 -6.05 -7.85 -3.76
C ALA A 67 -6.52 -8.58 -5.04
N GLY A 68 -7.55 -9.41 -4.95
CA GLY A 68 -8.17 -10.06 -6.11
C GLY A 68 -8.78 -9.05 -7.09
N GLU A 69 -9.53 -8.08 -6.55
CA GLU A 69 -10.13 -7.01 -7.34
C GLU A 69 -9.06 -6.07 -7.92
N PHE A 70 -8.01 -5.74 -7.16
CA PHE A 70 -6.90 -4.96 -7.68
C PHE A 70 -6.23 -5.65 -8.88
N ALA A 71 -5.98 -6.95 -8.78
CA ALA A 71 -5.41 -7.73 -9.89
C ALA A 71 -6.34 -7.76 -11.11
N ARG A 72 -7.66 -7.87 -10.89
CA ARG A 72 -8.66 -7.92 -11.96
C ARG A 72 -8.76 -6.60 -12.73
N ILE A 73 -8.85 -5.47 -12.02
CA ILE A 73 -9.10 -4.16 -12.63
C ILE A 73 -7.84 -3.51 -13.20
N LEU A 74 -6.64 -3.87 -12.73
CA LEU A 74 -5.39 -3.38 -13.28
C LEU A 74 -5.17 -3.87 -14.70
N LYS A 75 -4.67 -2.98 -15.56
CA LYS A 75 -4.12 -3.36 -16.86
C LYS A 75 -2.90 -4.29 -16.65
N PRO A 76 -2.54 -5.13 -17.63
CA PRO A 76 -1.44 -6.10 -17.49
C PRO A 76 -0.12 -5.49 -16.99
N LYS A 77 0.20 -4.27 -17.44
CA LYS A 77 1.39 -3.50 -17.02
C LYS A 77 1.07 -2.34 -16.07
N GLY A 78 -0.12 -2.36 -15.49
CA GLY A 78 -0.54 -1.39 -14.49
C GLY A 78 0.24 -1.55 -13.18
N SER A 79 0.15 -0.56 -12.32
CA SER A 79 0.89 -0.50 -11.06
C SER A 79 -0.06 -0.44 -9.86
N LEU A 80 0.29 -1.18 -8.80
CA LEU A 80 -0.30 -1.07 -7.48
C LEU A 80 0.74 -0.47 -6.53
N ILE A 81 0.42 0.67 -5.93
CA ILE A 81 1.22 1.33 -4.91
C ILE A 81 0.52 1.20 -3.57
N VAL A 82 1.20 0.63 -2.58
CA VAL A 82 0.68 0.45 -1.22
C VAL A 82 1.61 1.14 -0.23
N ASP A 83 1.17 2.26 0.35
CA ASP A 83 1.83 2.90 1.50
C ASP A 83 1.36 2.22 2.78
N ILE A 84 2.27 1.60 3.51
CA ILE A 84 1.95 0.84 4.71
C ILE A 84 2.99 1.06 5.80
N GLY A 85 2.54 1.46 6.98
CA GLY A 85 3.39 1.64 8.16
C GLY A 85 3.53 0.36 8.96
N GLY A 86 4.73 0.08 9.46
CA GLY A 86 4.95 -0.99 10.41
C GLY A 86 4.30 -0.71 11.77
N THR A 87 4.02 -1.76 12.54
CA THR A 87 3.52 -1.70 13.92
C THR A 87 4.38 -2.54 14.85
N TRP A 88 4.07 -2.51 16.12
CA TRP A 88 4.79 -3.22 17.18
C TRP A 88 3.98 -4.40 17.69
N VAL A 89 4.66 -5.43 18.18
CA VAL A 89 4.02 -6.49 18.94
C VAL A 89 3.58 -5.93 20.29
N LYS A 90 2.33 -6.17 20.68
CA LYS A 90 1.77 -5.65 21.94
C LYS A 90 2.58 -6.14 23.14
N GLY A 91 3.05 -5.21 23.96
CA GLY A 91 3.82 -5.51 25.16
C GLY A 91 5.31 -5.79 24.95
N PHE A 92 5.81 -5.71 23.70
CA PHE A 92 7.21 -5.98 23.37
C PHE A 92 7.84 -4.87 22.53
N PRO A 93 9.15 -4.62 22.64
CA PRO A 93 9.87 -3.65 21.83
C PRO A 93 10.18 -4.19 20.40
N THR A 94 9.56 -5.26 20.00
CA THR A 94 9.76 -5.91 18.69
C THR A 94 8.70 -5.48 17.69
N ARG A 95 9.03 -5.57 16.40
CA ARG A 95 8.14 -5.21 15.32
C ARG A 95 7.27 -6.39 14.90
N SER A 96 6.00 -6.13 14.59
CA SER A 96 5.19 -7.06 13.82
C SER A 96 5.68 -7.11 12.39
N LEU A 97 5.63 -8.29 11.78
CA LEU A 97 6.08 -8.53 10.41
C LEU A 97 4.94 -8.44 9.38
N TYR A 98 3.72 -8.09 9.81
CA TYR A 98 2.52 -8.13 8.98
C TYR A 98 2.66 -7.46 7.60
N HIS A 99 3.38 -6.34 7.51
CA HIS A 99 3.56 -5.61 6.26
C HIS A 99 4.54 -6.32 5.30
N TYR A 100 5.51 -7.08 5.82
CA TYR A 100 6.36 -7.97 5.01
C TYR A 100 5.58 -9.22 4.58
N GLU A 101 4.80 -9.80 5.47
CA GLU A 101 3.93 -10.93 5.16
C GLU A 101 2.92 -10.58 4.06
N LEU A 102 2.37 -9.34 4.12
CA LEU A 102 1.48 -8.84 3.09
C LEU A 102 2.15 -8.80 1.71
N VAL A 103 3.37 -8.24 1.60
CA VAL A 103 4.04 -8.17 0.30
C VAL A 103 4.42 -9.56 -0.23
N LEU A 104 4.80 -10.49 0.65
CA LEU A 104 5.08 -11.87 0.28
C LEU A 104 3.82 -12.57 -0.24
N GLU A 105 2.68 -12.39 0.42
CA GLU A 105 1.42 -13.01 0.01
C GLU A 105 0.89 -12.42 -1.31
N LEU A 106 1.04 -11.10 -1.53
CA LEU A 106 0.72 -10.46 -2.80
C LEU A 106 1.58 -10.98 -3.95
N CYS A 107 2.86 -11.24 -3.70
CA CYS A 107 3.82 -11.71 -4.71
C CYS A 107 3.82 -13.23 -4.89
N LYS A 108 3.17 -13.97 -4.03
CA LYS A 108 3.05 -15.42 -4.14
C LYS A 108 2.40 -15.82 -5.46
N PRO A 109 2.90 -16.87 -6.15
CA PRO A 109 2.35 -17.33 -7.42
C PRO A 109 0.85 -17.68 -7.32
N ILE A 110 0.11 -17.46 -8.41
CA ILE A 110 -1.33 -17.79 -8.47
C ILE A 110 -1.54 -19.30 -8.23
N ALA A 111 -0.65 -20.15 -8.75
CA ALA A 111 -0.70 -21.59 -8.55
C ALA A 111 -0.57 -22.02 -7.08
N GLU A 112 -0.04 -21.15 -6.23
CA GLU A 112 0.12 -21.34 -4.79
C GLU A 112 -0.94 -20.56 -3.96
N GLY A 113 -1.97 -20.04 -4.63
CA GLY A 113 -3.07 -19.28 -4.01
C GLY A 113 -2.81 -17.78 -3.84
N GLY A 114 -1.67 -17.27 -4.29
CA GLY A 114 -1.34 -15.84 -4.28
C GLY A 114 -2.03 -15.06 -5.39
N LYS A 115 -1.62 -13.80 -5.56
CA LYS A 115 -2.16 -12.91 -6.62
C LYS A 115 -1.21 -12.71 -7.79
N GLY A 116 0.01 -13.22 -7.70
CA GLY A 116 1.00 -13.21 -8.77
C GLY A 116 1.54 -11.82 -9.10
N PHE A 117 1.53 -10.90 -8.13
CA PHE A 117 2.21 -9.62 -8.31
C PHE A 117 3.73 -9.81 -8.29
N TYR A 118 4.42 -8.95 -9.01
CA TYR A 118 5.87 -8.75 -8.92
C TYR A 118 6.15 -7.49 -8.11
N LEU A 119 7.04 -7.57 -7.13
CA LEU A 119 7.55 -6.38 -6.44
C LEU A 119 8.51 -5.65 -7.40
N ALA A 120 8.03 -4.55 -8.00
CA ALA A 120 8.84 -3.76 -8.92
C ALA A 120 9.88 -2.93 -8.19
N GLN A 121 9.52 -2.32 -7.06
CA GLN A 121 10.43 -1.52 -6.26
C GLN A 121 9.90 -1.33 -4.84
N GLU A 122 10.81 -1.20 -3.88
CA GLU A 122 10.58 -0.72 -2.52
C GLU A 122 10.93 0.76 -2.45
N LEU A 123 10.01 1.57 -1.95
CA LEU A 123 10.17 3.00 -1.74
C LEU A 123 9.91 3.32 -0.26
N TYR A 124 10.40 4.45 0.21
CA TYR A 124 10.23 4.88 1.60
C TYR A 124 9.71 6.30 1.66
N TRP A 125 8.60 6.48 2.39
CA TRP A 125 8.15 7.82 2.74
C TRP A 125 8.80 8.26 4.03
N TYR A 126 9.74 9.19 3.94
CA TYR A 126 10.41 9.79 5.08
C TYR A 126 9.54 10.88 5.74
N ASN A 127 9.28 10.72 7.03
CA ASN A 127 8.53 11.69 7.84
C ASN A 127 9.31 12.02 9.13
N PRO A 128 10.12 13.10 9.14
CA PRO A 128 10.90 13.50 10.31
C PRO A 128 10.04 13.97 11.49
N ALA A 129 8.80 14.41 11.23
CA ALA A 129 7.84 14.85 12.25
C ALA A 129 7.10 13.70 12.94
N LYS A 130 7.35 12.44 12.55
CA LYS A 130 6.74 11.29 13.21
C LYS A 130 7.05 11.26 14.71
N LEU A 131 6.03 11.08 15.54
CA LEU A 131 6.20 11.07 16.99
C LEU A 131 7.10 9.90 17.45
N PRO A 132 7.83 10.06 18.59
CA PRO A 132 8.67 8.99 19.15
C PRO A 132 7.80 7.93 19.84
N THR A 133 7.09 7.15 19.04
CA THR A 133 6.19 6.09 19.49
C THR A 133 6.72 4.70 19.13
N PRO A 134 6.41 3.66 19.91
CA PRO A 134 5.75 3.68 21.21
C PRO A 134 6.62 4.35 22.28
N ALA A 135 6.02 5.26 23.05
CA ALA A 135 6.75 6.06 24.05
C ALA A 135 7.46 5.19 25.09
N GLU A 136 6.85 4.07 25.49
CA GLU A 136 7.43 3.09 26.43
C GLU A 136 8.85 2.69 26.02
N TRP A 137 9.05 2.29 24.75
CA TRP A 137 10.32 1.75 24.27
C TRP A 137 11.29 2.82 23.77
N VAL A 138 10.77 3.91 23.18
CA VAL A 138 11.58 4.97 22.56
C VAL A 138 11.99 6.02 23.57
N THR A 139 11.06 6.45 24.45
CA THR A 139 11.25 7.62 25.33
C THR A 139 11.52 7.21 26.78
N VAL A 140 10.79 6.23 27.31
CA VAL A 140 10.88 5.81 28.72
C VAL A 140 12.06 4.86 28.92
N ARG A 141 12.02 3.67 28.31
CA ARG A 141 13.08 2.65 28.45
C ARG A 141 14.30 2.90 27.59
N ARG A 142 14.13 3.66 26.48
CA ARG A 142 15.21 4.00 25.54
C ARG A 142 15.90 2.79 24.91
N GLU A 143 15.14 1.73 24.67
CA GLU A 143 15.60 0.49 24.03
C GLU A 143 15.49 0.55 22.50
N ARG A 144 14.79 1.56 21.96
CA ARG A 144 14.52 1.72 20.53
C ARG A 144 14.70 3.15 20.08
N VAL A 145 15.06 3.33 18.81
CA VAL A 145 15.00 4.62 18.14
C VAL A 145 13.60 4.84 17.53
N LYS A 146 13.22 6.11 17.31
CA LYS A 146 11.93 6.42 16.67
C LYS A 146 11.94 6.01 15.20
N ASP A 147 10.80 5.57 14.70
CA ASP A 147 10.60 5.37 13.27
C ASP A 147 10.48 6.73 12.55
N ALA A 148 11.03 6.80 11.36
CA ALA A 148 10.94 7.99 10.53
C ALA A 148 10.46 7.71 9.10
N VAL A 149 10.20 6.45 8.76
CA VAL A 149 9.78 6.04 7.41
C VAL A 149 8.53 5.17 7.46
N ASN A 150 7.76 5.21 6.38
CA ASN A 150 6.81 4.16 6.01
C ASN A 150 7.34 3.47 4.77
N THR A 151 7.08 2.18 4.65
CA THR A 151 7.37 1.42 3.44
C THR A 151 6.28 1.67 2.40
N VAL A 152 6.66 1.85 1.17
CA VAL A 152 5.77 1.99 0.03
C VAL A 152 6.14 0.91 -0.99
N TRP A 153 5.27 -0.08 -1.14
CA TRP A 153 5.44 -1.17 -2.08
C TRP A 153 4.93 -0.78 -3.46
N TRP A 154 5.77 -0.85 -4.48
CA TRP A 154 5.35 -0.76 -5.87
C TRP A 154 5.30 -2.15 -6.49
N LEU A 155 4.10 -2.58 -6.85
CA LEU A 155 3.82 -3.89 -7.42
C LEU A 155 3.21 -3.77 -8.82
N SER A 156 3.37 -4.82 -9.64
CA SER A 156 2.74 -4.94 -10.95
C SER A 156 2.43 -6.41 -11.26
N LEU A 157 1.50 -6.65 -12.18
CA LEU A 157 1.18 -8.00 -12.69
C LEU A 157 2.15 -8.47 -13.79
N ASP A 158 3.04 -7.59 -14.25
CA ASP A 158 4.07 -7.87 -15.26
C ASP A 158 5.43 -7.51 -14.67
N PRO A 159 6.49 -8.32 -14.85
CA PRO A 159 7.83 -8.00 -14.37
C PRO A 159 8.40 -6.71 -15.01
N HIS A 160 7.79 -6.24 -16.09
CA HIS A 160 8.12 -4.98 -16.77
C HIS A 160 6.94 -4.01 -16.72
N PRO A 161 6.69 -3.34 -15.56
CA PRO A 161 5.61 -2.39 -15.42
C PRO A 161 5.74 -1.23 -16.39
N LYS A 162 4.60 -0.65 -16.80
CA LYS A 162 4.59 0.56 -17.61
C LYS A 162 5.05 1.74 -16.75
N ALA A 163 6.33 2.10 -16.87
CA ALA A 163 6.94 3.20 -16.14
C ALA A 163 7.84 4.04 -17.04
N ASN A 164 8.02 5.31 -16.68
CA ASN A 164 8.96 6.23 -17.32
C ASN A 164 9.59 7.14 -16.27
N ASN A 165 10.85 6.92 -15.96
CA ASN A 165 11.58 7.66 -14.94
C ASN A 165 12.22 8.95 -15.49
N ARG A 166 12.11 9.26 -16.79
CA ARG A 166 12.76 10.44 -17.41
C ARG A 166 12.36 11.76 -16.75
N GLY A 167 11.10 11.86 -16.27
CA GLY A 167 10.61 13.05 -15.59
C GLY A 167 11.17 13.28 -14.18
N VAL A 168 11.85 12.30 -13.59
CA VAL A 168 12.43 12.40 -12.23
C VAL A 168 13.96 12.32 -12.24
N LEU A 169 14.58 12.13 -13.39
CA LEU A 169 16.04 12.13 -13.54
C LEU A 169 16.58 13.56 -13.37
N LYS A 170 17.69 13.67 -12.63
CA LYS A 170 18.50 14.90 -12.59
C LYS A 170 19.60 14.83 -13.65
N PRO A 171 20.08 16.00 -14.15
CA PRO A 171 21.28 16.04 -14.99
C PRO A 171 22.45 15.34 -14.29
N TYR A 172 23.31 14.69 -15.06
CA TYR A 172 24.55 14.14 -14.53
C TYR A 172 25.42 15.26 -13.94
N SER A 173 26.10 14.96 -12.85
CA SER A 173 27.14 15.86 -12.32
C SER A 173 28.38 15.80 -13.23
N GLU A 174 29.21 16.85 -13.21
CA GLU A 174 30.45 16.92 -13.99
C GLU A 174 31.43 15.75 -13.71
N GLN A 175 31.28 15.11 -12.56
CA GLN A 175 32.10 13.94 -12.16
C GLN A 175 31.65 12.61 -12.82
N CYS A 176 30.55 12.62 -13.57
CA CYS A 176 30.02 11.42 -14.23
C CYS A 176 30.37 11.32 -15.73
N HIS A 177 31.32 12.15 -16.19
CA HIS A 177 31.85 12.14 -17.58
C HIS A 177 33.24 11.52 -17.63
#